data_816c031b3253b746ecc61410adc974d1
#
_entry.id   816c031b3253b746ecc61410adc974d1
#
_cell.length_a   1.000
_cell.length_b   1.000
_cell.length_c   1.000
_cell.angle_alpha   90.00
_cell.angle_beta   90.00
_cell.angle_gamma   90.00
#
_symmetry.space_group_name_H-M   'P 1'
#
loop_
_entity.id
_entity.type
_entity.pdbx_description
1 polymer ?
#
loop_
_entity_poly.entity_id
_entity_poly.type
_entity_poly.pdbx_seq_one_letter_code
_entity_poly.pdbx_strand_id
1 'polypeptide(L)'
;MKKFSIFLGMLLDAIAVFLALYLSAVVKFSLGIFPGTSPISTHIIIYGCFASIAYWWTIFALTGAYRLHWDRSWADEIRMVFKPVVAGFVILSLFSFLATPQASIGRWIFFVYFSLLNLFVYAARSFSRLLERRLAKKSLLQRNVLIIGLGKSAKELVDYLAINPSLGYNVIGFVNPPHPVDNPAITEPPKGEINDISTLAEKHGITDLLVTIASNFHDDILSLLLPAVQSGIRVKLVPDLFDVVAGHVHNTQILGQPLMELVPDRLSFWEKLVKTTGDYVVSLLVIILGLPLWIIVSLLIVIDSRGSVFYRQKRTGKGGKVYRIFKFRSMVTNAEKTTGAVWAGKDDARITKIGRLLRKTRIDEVPQFLNVLSGEMAVVGPRPERPEIIQELRTIYPFYDKRLTVKPGITGWAQVNLEYDTSIEDVSRKLTHDFQYIENQSLFLDLEILARTVLVVLTAKGAH
;
A
#
# COMPACT_ATOMS: atom_id res chain seq x y z
N MET A 1 -10.01 4.88 -15.86
CA MET A 1 -9.12 6.06 -15.76
C MET A 1 -7.72 5.72 -15.27
N LYS A 2 -7.56 5.17 -14.05
CA LYS A 2 -6.24 4.84 -13.45
C LYS A 2 -5.37 3.96 -14.37
N LYS A 3 -5.95 2.93 -14.99
CA LYS A 3 -5.24 2.03 -15.92
C LYS A 3 -4.76 2.75 -17.19
N PHE A 4 -5.56 3.65 -17.76
CA PHE A 4 -5.20 4.41 -18.96
C PHE A 4 -3.99 5.34 -18.69
N SER A 5 -4.00 6.08 -17.61
CA SER A 5 -2.91 7.00 -17.24
C SER A 5 -1.60 6.27 -16.98
N ILE A 6 -1.66 5.10 -16.28
CA ILE A 6 -0.48 4.24 -16.07
C ILE A 6 0.05 3.74 -17.41
N PHE A 7 -0.83 3.22 -18.28
CA PHE A 7 -0.46 2.72 -19.58
C PHE A 7 0.18 3.82 -20.46
N LEU A 8 -0.43 5.00 -20.50
CA LEU A 8 0.12 6.15 -21.20
C LEU A 8 1.51 6.53 -20.69
N GLY A 9 1.68 6.59 -19.36
CA GLY A 9 2.98 6.87 -18.74
C GLY A 9 4.05 5.83 -19.11
N MET A 10 3.71 4.54 -19.03
CA MET A 10 4.62 3.45 -19.43
C MET A 10 4.99 3.51 -20.90
N LEU A 11 4.04 3.81 -21.78
CA LEU A 11 4.27 3.94 -23.23
C LEU A 11 5.22 5.10 -23.53
N LEU A 12 4.98 6.26 -22.92
CA LEU A 12 5.81 7.45 -23.12
C LEU A 12 7.20 7.27 -22.54
N ASP A 13 7.33 6.61 -21.37
CA ASP A 13 8.63 6.26 -20.81
C ASP A 13 9.39 5.27 -21.72
N ALA A 14 8.72 4.30 -22.33
CA ALA A 14 9.35 3.38 -23.27
C ALA A 14 9.91 4.13 -24.48
N ILE A 15 9.14 5.08 -25.05
CA ILE A 15 9.59 5.94 -26.16
C ILE A 15 10.78 6.80 -25.72
N ALA A 16 10.73 7.38 -24.52
CA ALA A 16 11.81 8.21 -23.99
C ALA A 16 13.12 7.42 -23.79
N VAL A 17 13.04 6.22 -23.23
CA VAL A 17 14.18 5.32 -23.04
C VAL A 17 14.76 4.87 -24.38
N PHE A 18 13.88 4.49 -25.34
CA PHE A 18 14.28 4.10 -26.67
C PHE A 18 15.04 5.24 -27.37
N LEU A 19 14.49 6.45 -27.36
CA LEU A 19 15.11 7.62 -27.98
C LEU A 19 16.44 7.97 -27.32
N ALA A 20 16.53 7.92 -25.99
CA ALA A 20 17.75 8.20 -25.27
C ALA A 20 18.87 7.23 -25.65
N LEU A 21 18.58 5.93 -25.69
CA LEU A 21 19.58 4.92 -26.04
C LEU A 21 19.96 4.99 -27.53
N TYR A 22 18.96 5.11 -28.41
CA TYR A 22 19.17 5.20 -29.85
C TYR A 22 20.04 6.42 -30.21
N LEU A 23 19.69 7.61 -29.70
CA LEU A 23 20.47 8.81 -29.97
C LEU A 23 21.87 8.75 -29.35
N SER A 24 22.02 8.16 -28.16
CA SER A 24 23.36 7.97 -27.61
C SER A 24 24.22 7.03 -28.47
N ALA A 25 23.62 5.99 -29.04
CA ALA A 25 24.30 5.11 -30.00
C ALA A 25 24.66 5.83 -31.28
N VAL A 26 23.78 6.67 -31.84
CA VAL A 26 24.06 7.51 -33.04
C VAL A 26 25.19 8.46 -32.73
N VAL A 27 25.21 9.17 -31.62
CA VAL A 27 26.31 10.06 -31.21
C VAL A 27 27.62 9.31 -31.13
N LYS A 28 27.63 8.09 -30.63
CA LYS A 28 28.84 7.28 -30.50
C LYS A 28 29.35 6.75 -31.85
N PHE A 29 28.43 6.14 -32.63
CA PHE A 29 28.86 5.35 -33.82
C PHE A 29 28.75 6.10 -35.14
N SER A 30 27.79 7.03 -35.27
CA SER A 30 27.56 7.73 -36.56
C SER A 30 28.29 9.07 -36.66
N LEU A 31 28.39 9.81 -35.55
CA LEU A 31 29.09 11.13 -35.57
C LEU A 31 30.61 11.04 -35.37
N GLY A 32 31.15 9.84 -35.09
CA GLY A 32 32.59 9.63 -34.95
C GLY A 32 33.26 10.44 -33.82
N ILE A 33 32.49 10.97 -32.88
CA ILE A 33 32.97 11.83 -31.79
C ILE A 33 33.90 11.06 -30.84
N PHE A 34 33.79 9.73 -30.82
CA PHE A 34 34.60 8.87 -29.97
C PHE A 34 35.44 7.90 -30.82
N PRO A 35 36.78 8.11 -30.92
CA PRO A 35 37.66 7.27 -31.74
C PRO A 35 37.74 5.83 -31.17
N GLY A 36 37.89 4.86 -32.08
CA GLY A 36 38.25 3.47 -31.75
C GLY A 36 37.04 2.51 -31.53
N THR A 37 35.86 2.83 -32.04
CA THR A 37 34.69 1.93 -31.93
C THR A 37 34.31 1.31 -33.28
N SER A 38 34.30 -0.02 -33.37
CA SER A 38 33.74 -0.74 -34.50
C SER A 38 32.23 -0.55 -34.60
N PRO A 39 31.64 -0.50 -35.80
CA PRO A 39 30.19 -0.41 -35.98
C PRO A 39 29.50 -1.64 -35.34
N ILE A 40 28.52 -1.38 -34.50
CA ILE A 40 27.71 -2.43 -33.91
C ILE A 40 26.53 -2.73 -34.85
N SER A 41 26.18 -4.02 -34.99
CA SER A 41 25.02 -4.44 -35.77
C SER A 41 23.73 -3.78 -35.26
N THR A 42 22.88 -3.32 -36.16
CA THR A 42 21.60 -2.68 -35.85
C THR A 42 20.72 -3.58 -34.96
N HIS A 43 20.79 -4.91 -35.14
CA HIS A 43 20.04 -5.86 -34.31
C HIS A 43 20.45 -5.80 -32.84
N ILE A 44 21.77 -5.67 -32.56
CA ILE A 44 22.26 -5.56 -31.18
C ILE A 44 21.77 -4.27 -30.50
N ILE A 45 21.70 -3.17 -31.26
CA ILE A 45 21.14 -1.90 -30.76
C ILE A 45 19.64 -2.09 -30.43
N ILE A 46 18.88 -2.73 -31.30
CA ILE A 46 17.44 -2.98 -31.07
C ILE A 46 17.22 -3.86 -29.84
N TYR A 47 17.94 -4.97 -29.70
CA TYR A 47 17.85 -5.81 -28.49
C TYR A 47 18.24 -5.05 -27.23
N GLY A 48 19.29 -4.23 -27.30
CA GLY A 48 19.70 -3.34 -26.21
C GLY A 48 18.60 -2.35 -25.81
N CYS A 49 17.87 -1.81 -26.80
CA CYS A 49 16.72 -0.92 -26.55
C CYS A 49 15.60 -1.64 -25.79
N PHE A 50 15.21 -2.85 -26.20
CA PHE A 50 14.18 -3.62 -25.51
C PHE A 50 14.62 -4.00 -24.08
N ALA A 51 15.85 -4.44 -23.90
CA ALA A 51 16.41 -4.75 -22.58
C ALA A 51 16.44 -3.48 -21.68
N SER A 52 16.82 -2.33 -22.23
CA SER A 52 16.81 -1.06 -21.52
C SER A 52 15.41 -0.62 -21.12
N ILE A 53 14.41 -0.76 -22.00
CA ILE A 53 13.00 -0.47 -21.68
C ILE A 53 12.53 -1.34 -20.53
N ALA A 54 12.77 -2.66 -20.58
CA ALA A 54 12.37 -3.59 -19.51
C ALA A 54 13.07 -3.23 -18.19
N TYR A 55 14.36 -2.90 -18.23
CA TYR A 55 15.12 -2.45 -17.06
C TYR A 55 14.52 -1.20 -16.43
N TRP A 56 14.30 -0.13 -17.21
CA TRP A 56 13.76 1.13 -16.69
C TRP A 56 12.31 1.01 -16.23
N TRP A 57 11.48 0.24 -16.92
CA TRP A 57 10.14 -0.08 -16.42
C TRP A 57 10.18 -0.74 -15.04
N THR A 58 11.12 -1.67 -14.84
CA THR A 58 11.30 -2.34 -13.54
C THR A 58 11.72 -1.33 -12.47
N ILE A 59 12.71 -0.48 -12.73
CA ILE A 59 13.19 0.54 -11.79
C ILE A 59 12.05 1.52 -11.45
N PHE A 60 11.35 2.06 -12.45
CA PHE A 60 10.24 3.00 -12.23
C PHE A 60 9.06 2.35 -11.49
N ALA A 61 8.79 1.08 -11.74
CA ALA A 61 7.78 0.32 -11.05
C ALA A 61 8.13 0.11 -9.56
N LEU A 62 9.32 -0.40 -9.28
CA LEU A 62 9.80 -0.66 -7.92
C LEU A 62 9.88 0.62 -7.07
N THR A 63 10.24 1.74 -7.67
CA THR A 63 10.33 3.04 -6.97
C THR A 63 9.00 3.78 -6.87
N GLY A 64 7.92 3.21 -7.41
CA GLY A 64 6.59 3.82 -7.35
C GLY A 64 6.40 5.03 -8.27
N ALA A 65 7.24 5.20 -9.30
CA ALA A 65 7.13 6.31 -10.27
C ALA A 65 5.83 6.27 -11.09
N TYR A 66 5.10 5.15 -11.08
CA TYR A 66 3.76 5.00 -11.68
C TYR A 66 2.62 5.17 -10.68
N ARG A 67 2.89 5.70 -9.47
CA ARG A 67 1.84 6.11 -8.53
C ARG A 67 1.11 7.32 -9.10
N LEU A 68 -0.17 7.13 -9.38
CA LEU A 68 -1.03 8.21 -9.88
C LEU A 68 -1.44 9.12 -8.71
N HIS A 69 -0.83 10.28 -8.68
CA HIS A 69 -1.25 11.40 -7.84
C HIS A 69 -1.51 12.60 -8.75
N TRP A 70 -2.75 12.81 -9.11
CA TRP A 70 -3.19 13.94 -9.96
C TRP A 70 -2.92 15.29 -9.29
N ASP A 71 -2.69 15.27 -7.99
CA ASP A 71 -2.64 16.41 -7.08
C ASP A 71 -1.22 16.93 -6.88
N ARG A 72 -0.19 16.26 -7.41
CA ARG A 72 1.21 16.64 -7.17
C ARG A 72 1.62 17.89 -7.90
N SER A 73 2.51 18.66 -7.24
CA SER A 73 3.21 19.75 -7.90
C SER A 73 4.17 19.21 -8.96
N TRP A 74 4.54 20.05 -9.93
CA TRP A 74 5.53 19.70 -10.94
C TRP A 74 6.91 19.37 -10.32
N ALA A 75 7.26 20.08 -9.25
CA ALA A 75 8.51 19.86 -8.52
C ALA A 75 8.56 18.47 -7.83
N ASP A 76 7.43 17.98 -7.31
CA ASP A 76 7.36 16.66 -6.67
C ASP A 76 7.49 15.53 -7.70
N GLU A 77 6.97 15.75 -8.91
CA GLU A 77 7.11 14.77 -9.99
C GLU A 77 8.56 14.67 -10.46
N ILE A 78 9.27 15.82 -10.60
CA ILE A 78 10.69 15.82 -10.91
C ILE A 78 11.47 15.04 -9.85
N ARG A 79 11.26 15.31 -8.56
CA ARG A 79 11.93 14.60 -7.47
C ARG A 79 11.66 13.10 -7.49
N MET A 80 10.42 12.71 -7.81
CA MET A 80 10.01 11.31 -7.85
C MET A 80 10.64 10.55 -9.02
N VAL A 81 10.90 11.20 -10.14
CA VAL A 81 11.55 10.60 -11.30
C VAL A 81 13.07 10.65 -11.19
N PHE A 82 13.63 11.74 -10.65
CA PHE A 82 15.07 11.93 -10.54
C PHE A 82 15.76 10.86 -9.70
N LYS A 83 15.24 10.56 -8.51
CA LYS A 83 15.83 9.55 -7.61
C LYS A 83 15.94 8.17 -8.27
N PRO A 84 14.86 7.58 -8.88
CA PRO A 84 14.97 6.32 -9.61
C PRO A 84 15.93 6.36 -10.79
N VAL A 85 15.94 7.46 -11.54
CA VAL A 85 16.84 7.59 -12.69
C VAL A 85 18.30 7.57 -12.23
N VAL A 86 18.65 8.32 -11.18
CA VAL A 86 19.99 8.29 -10.59
C VAL A 86 20.34 6.90 -10.06
N ALA A 87 19.46 6.30 -9.26
CA ALA A 87 19.71 4.97 -8.70
C ALA A 87 19.86 3.90 -9.79
N GLY A 88 18.97 3.88 -10.76
CA GLY A 88 19.06 2.94 -11.89
C GLY A 88 20.31 3.18 -12.74
N PHE A 89 20.69 4.41 -12.95
CA PHE A 89 21.92 4.74 -13.68
C PHE A 89 23.19 4.25 -12.95
N VAL A 90 23.24 4.42 -11.62
CA VAL A 90 24.36 3.91 -10.79
C VAL A 90 24.44 2.39 -10.88
N ILE A 91 23.30 1.69 -10.76
CA ILE A 91 23.24 0.22 -10.88
C ILE A 91 23.71 -0.23 -12.27
N LEU A 92 23.23 0.40 -13.34
CA LEU A 92 23.61 0.08 -14.71
C LEU A 92 25.12 0.32 -14.96
N SER A 93 25.65 1.43 -14.44
CA SER A 93 27.07 1.78 -14.56
C SER A 93 27.96 0.79 -13.81
N LEU A 94 27.56 0.41 -12.58
CA LEU A 94 28.29 -0.59 -11.79
C LEU A 94 28.27 -1.96 -12.45
N PHE A 95 27.11 -2.39 -12.95
CA PHE A 95 26.98 -3.66 -13.67
C PHE A 95 27.83 -3.68 -14.93
N SER A 96 27.81 -2.60 -15.73
CA SER A 96 28.64 -2.49 -16.92
C SER A 96 30.14 -2.52 -16.61
N PHE A 97 30.56 -1.88 -15.53
CA PHE A 97 31.95 -1.88 -15.08
C PHE A 97 32.41 -3.29 -14.65
N LEU A 98 31.55 -4.03 -13.94
CA LEU A 98 31.87 -5.38 -13.47
C LEU A 98 31.81 -6.44 -14.58
N ALA A 99 30.84 -6.33 -15.50
CA ALA A 99 30.64 -7.31 -16.57
C ALA A 99 31.63 -7.18 -17.72
N THR A 100 32.17 -5.98 -18.00
CA THR A 100 33.03 -5.71 -19.13
C THR A 100 34.24 -4.87 -18.74
N PRO A 101 35.19 -5.39 -17.93
CA PRO A 101 36.34 -4.60 -17.45
C PRO A 101 37.26 -4.10 -18.56
N GLN A 102 37.31 -4.82 -19.70
CA GLN A 102 38.19 -4.51 -20.85
C GLN A 102 37.47 -3.78 -21.99
N ALA A 103 36.13 -3.68 -21.95
CA ALA A 103 35.43 -2.91 -22.98
C ALA A 103 35.67 -1.43 -22.73
N SER A 104 36.41 -0.79 -23.61
CA SER A 104 36.55 0.66 -23.67
C SER A 104 35.26 1.35 -24.16
N ILE A 105 34.15 1.00 -23.54
CA ILE A 105 32.91 1.74 -23.69
C ILE A 105 33.22 3.11 -23.11
N GLY A 106 33.46 4.09 -23.99
CA GLY A 106 33.92 5.40 -23.57
C GLY A 106 33.04 5.95 -22.46
N ARG A 107 33.62 6.25 -21.31
CA ARG A 107 32.87 6.69 -20.09
C ARG A 107 31.92 7.84 -20.38
N TRP A 108 32.21 8.64 -21.36
CA TRP A 108 31.39 9.76 -21.83
C TRP A 108 30.02 9.35 -22.39
N ILE A 109 29.87 8.15 -22.97
CA ILE A 109 28.58 7.69 -23.51
C ILE A 109 27.54 7.51 -22.39
N PHE A 110 28.00 7.12 -21.21
CA PHE A 110 27.09 7.01 -20.04
C PHE A 110 26.56 8.38 -19.62
N PHE A 111 27.40 9.44 -19.69
CA PHE A 111 26.92 10.80 -19.40
C PHE A 111 25.96 11.31 -20.47
N VAL A 112 26.22 11.02 -21.73
CA VAL A 112 25.30 11.37 -22.84
C VAL A 112 23.99 10.65 -22.68
N TYR A 113 24.04 9.33 -22.45
CA TYR A 113 22.83 8.54 -22.21
C TYR A 113 22.05 9.03 -20.99
N PHE A 114 22.71 9.28 -19.87
CA PHE A 114 22.09 9.80 -18.66
C PHE A 114 21.40 11.15 -18.89
N SER A 115 22.06 12.06 -19.59
CA SER A 115 21.53 13.38 -19.91
C SER A 115 20.32 13.30 -20.83
N LEU A 116 20.40 12.51 -21.90
CA LEU A 116 19.29 12.28 -22.83
C LEU A 116 18.13 11.56 -22.16
N LEU A 117 18.39 10.57 -21.32
CA LEU A 117 17.38 9.85 -20.56
C LEU A 117 16.59 10.80 -19.65
N ASN A 118 17.28 11.62 -18.86
CA ASN A 118 16.63 12.63 -18.03
C ASN A 118 15.77 13.57 -18.88
N LEU A 119 16.35 14.13 -19.95
CA LEU A 119 15.63 15.05 -20.81
C LEU A 119 14.34 14.44 -21.38
N PHE A 120 14.43 13.24 -21.95
CA PHE A 120 13.26 12.60 -22.59
C PHE A 120 12.24 12.08 -21.59
N VAL A 121 12.67 11.53 -20.44
CA VAL A 121 11.73 11.09 -19.42
C VAL A 121 10.98 12.28 -18.81
N TYR A 122 11.66 13.40 -18.54
CA TYR A 122 10.96 14.59 -18.06
C TYR A 122 10.04 15.20 -19.11
N ALA A 123 10.46 15.23 -20.37
CA ALA A 123 9.60 15.67 -21.47
C ALA A 123 8.35 14.77 -21.61
N ALA A 124 8.52 13.45 -21.55
CA ALA A 124 7.45 12.47 -21.63
C ALA A 124 6.44 12.63 -20.48
N ARG A 125 6.94 12.81 -19.26
CA ARG A 125 6.09 13.05 -18.07
C ARG A 125 5.35 14.38 -18.15
N SER A 126 6.01 15.44 -18.56
CA SER A 126 5.39 16.74 -18.75
C SER A 126 4.31 16.68 -19.84
N PHE A 127 4.56 15.99 -20.94
CA PHE A 127 3.59 15.78 -22.02
C PHE A 127 2.38 14.95 -21.55
N SER A 128 2.63 13.83 -20.85
CA SER A 128 1.57 13.01 -20.25
C SER A 128 0.63 13.86 -19.40
N ARG A 129 1.19 14.70 -18.53
CA ARG A 129 0.44 15.58 -17.65
C ARG A 129 -0.36 16.66 -18.41
N LEU A 130 0.25 17.26 -19.42
CA LEU A 130 -0.47 18.23 -20.27
C LEU A 130 -1.66 17.59 -20.98
N LEU A 131 -1.47 16.37 -21.48
CA LEU A 131 -2.53 15.62 -22.15
C LEU A 131 -3.66 15.25 -21.17
N GLU A 132 -3.31 14.75 -19.98
CA GLU A 132 -4.28 14.42 -18.94
C GLU A 132 -5.10 15.65 -18.53
N ARG A 133 -4.45 16.78 -18.31
CA ARG A 133 -5.14 18.06 -17.98
C ARG A 133 -6.06 18.53 -19.10
N ARG A 134 -5.65 18.37 -20.37
CA ARG A 134 -6.50 18.71 -21.51
C ARG A 134 -7.72 17.78 -21.61
N LEU A 135 -7.54 16.47 -21.37
CA LEU A 135 -8.63 15.49 -21.35
C LEU A 135 -9.58 15.71 -20.18
N ALA A 136 -9.06 16.10 -19.01
CA ALA A 136 -9.87 16.47 -17.85
C ALA A 136 -10.74 17.70 -18.14
N LYS A 137 -10.20 18.75 -18.77
CA LYS A 137 -10.96 19.93 -19.20
C LYS A 137 -12.10 19.60 -20.17
N LYS A 138 -11.93 18.55 -21.01
CA LYS A 138 -12.96 18.10 -21.96
C LYS A 138 -13.94 17.10 -21.36
N SER A 139 -13.99 16.97 -20.04
CA SER A 139 -14.85 16.02 -19.30
C SER A 139 -14.63 14.53 -19.65
N LEU A 140 -13.57 14.20 -20.41
CA LEU A 140 -13.26 12.84 -20.80
C LEU A 140 -12.56 12.05 -19.70
N LEU A 141 -11.91 12.75 -18.76
CA LEU A 141 -11.22 12.19 -17.60
C LEU A 141 -11.65 12.94 -16.35
N GLN A 142 -12.87 12.65 -15.86
CA GLN A 142 -13.39 13.24 -14.63
C GLN A 142 -13.57 12.18 -13.55
N ARG A 143 -13.46 12.62 -12.29
CA ARG A 143 -13.73 11.85 -11.08
C ARG A 143 -14.97 12.40 -10.44
N ASN A 144 -15.97 11.55 -10.26
CA ASN A 144 -17.16 11.93 -9.53
C ASN A 144 -16.85 12.02 -8.05
N VAL A 145 -17.16 13.16 -7.46
CA VAL A 145 -16.92 13.44 -6.05
C VAL A 145 -18.20 13.86 -5.36
N LEU A 146 -18.32 13.44 -4.10
CA LEU A 146 -19.30 14.00 -3.15
C LEU A 146 -18.55 14.87 -2.14
N ILE A 147 -19.19 15.96 -1.73
CA ILE A 147 -18.66 16.86 -0.72
C ILE A 147 -19.48 16.68 0.55
N ILE A 148 -18.79 16.43 1.67
CA ILE A 148 -19.41 16.31 2.99
C ILE A 148 -19.22 17.63 3.71
N GLY A 149 -20.34 18.30 3.98
CA GLY A 149 -20.38 19.63 4.57
C GLY A 149 -21.07 20.63 3.66
N LEU A 150 -21.74 21.63 4.28
CA LEU A 150 -22.55 22.66 3.62
C LEU A 150 -22.09 24.08 3.99
N GLY A 151 -21.01 24.20 4.77
CA GLY A 151 -20.49 25.46 5.29
C GLY A 151 -19.66 26.24 4.26
N LYS A 152 -19.06 27.34 4.75
CA LYS A 152 -18.25 28.26 3.94
C LYS A 152 -17.07 27.55 3.24
N SER A 153 -16.37 26.65 3.94
CA SER A 153 -15.25 25.87 3.37
C SER A 153 -15.69 24.97 2.21
N ALA A 154 -16.91 24.40 2.28
CA ALA A 154 -17.48 23.62 1.18
C ALA A 154 -17.72 24.51 -0.06
N LYS A 155 -18.27 25.70 0.13
CA LYS A 155 -18.51 26.66 -0.95
C LYS A 155 -17.20 27.10 -1.59
N GLU A 156 -16.22 27.50 -0.78
CA GLU A 156 -14.89 27.89 -1.26
C GLU A 156 -14.22 26.77 -2.07
N LEU A 157 -14.36 25.50 -1.63
CA LEU A 157 -13.86 24.36 -2.37
C LEU A 157 -14.57 24.18 -3.71
N VAL A 158 -15.90 24.29 -3.75
CA VAL A 158 -16.68 24.19 -5.00
C VAL A 158 -16.28 25.27 -5.98
N ASP A 159 -16.23 26.53 -5.53
CA ASP A 159 -15.83 27.66 -6.36
C ASP A 159 -14.40 27.46 -6.90
N TYR A 160 -13.50 26.96 -6.06
CA TYR A 160 -12.14 26.64 -6.48
C TYR A 160 -12.10 25.53 -7.53
N LEU A 161 -12.88 24.45 -7.38
CA LEU A 161 -12.95 23.36 -8.35
C LEU A 161 -13.58 23.81 -9.67
N ALA A 162 -14.58 24.70 -9.63
CA ALA A 162 -15.21 25.28 -10.81
C ALA A 162 -14.24 26.16 -11.63
N ILE A 163 -13.41 26.96 -10.95
CA ILE A 163 -12.36 27.76 -11.60
C ILE A 163 -11.24 26.90 -12.17
N ASN A 164 -11.00 25.70 -11.60
CA ASN A 164 -9.92 24.82 -11.97
C ASN A 164 -10.40 23.46 -12.53
N PRO A 165 -11.10 23.40 -13.67
CA PRO A 165 -11.64 22.17 -14.22
C PRO A 165 -10.54 21.17 -14.68
N SER A 166 -9.30 21.65 -14.82
CA SER A 166 -8.13 20.81 -15.13
C SER A 166 -7.75 19.83 -14.01
N LEU A 167 -8.31 20.01 -12.80
CA LEU A 167 -8.17 19.07 -11.67
C LEU A 167 -8.96 17.78 -11.89
N GLY A 168 -9.91 17.77 -12.82
CA GLY A 168 -10.68 16.60 -13.20
C GLY A 168 -11.68 16.12 -12.15
N TYR A 169 -12.11 16.98 -11.22
CA TYR A 169 -13.19 16.70 -10.29
C TYR A 169 -14.53 17.13 -10.86
N ASN A 170 -15.50 16.22 -10.78
CA ASN A 170 -16.89 16.47 -11.12
C ASN A 170 -17.72 16.37 -9.83
N VAL A 171 -18.17 17.48 -9.30
CA VAL A 171 -18.98 17.51 -8.08
C VAL A 171 -20.38 17.02 -8.40
N ILE A 172 -20.74 15.83 -7.89
CA ILE A 172 -22.05 15.23 -8.10
C ILE A 172 -23.10 15.80 -7.14
N GLY A 173 -22.67 16.21 -5.95
CA GLY A 173 -23.55 16.82 -4.96
C GLY A 173 -22.95 16.82 -3.56
N PHE A 174 -23.81 17.10 -2.59
CA PHE A 174 -23.46 17.29 -1.20
C PHE A 174 -24.10 16.23 -0.32
N VAL A 175 -23.47 15.96 0.81
CA VAL A 175 -23.96 15.06 1.86
C VAL A 175 -24.01 15.84 3.17
N ASN A 176 -25.07 15.64 3.94
CA ASN A 176 -25.21 16.25 5.26
C ASN A 176 -24.08 15.76 6.18
N PRO A 177 -23.40 16.68 6.88
CA PRO A 177 -22.52 16.30 7.97
C PRO A 177 -23.32 15.71 9.15
N PRO A 178 -22.69 14.94 10.06
CA PRO A 178 -23.36 14.38 11.21
C PRO A 178 -23.87 15.43 12.21
N HIS A 179 -23.29 16.62 12.17
CA HIS A 179 -23.69 17.75 13.00
C HIS A 179 -24.30 18.86 12.13
N PRO A 180 -25.39 19.49 12.60
CA PRO A 180 -26.02 20.59 11.87
C PRO A 180 -25.03 21.72 11.62
N VAL A 181 -25.07 22.31 10.44
CA VAL A 181 -24.25 23.48 10.09
C VAL A 181 -25.07 24.74 10.32
N ASP A 182 -24.63 25.57 11.24
CA ASP A 182 -25.20 26.89 11.42
C ASP A 182 -24.89 27.73 10.17
N ASN A 183 -25.93 28.27 9.52
CA ASN A 183 -25.84 29.05 8.29
C ASN A 183 -25.16 28.29 7.11
N PRO A 184 -25.85 27.36 6.46
CA PRO A 184 -25.31 26.70 5.29
C PRO A 184 -25.03 27.68 4.15
N ALA A 185 -23.81 27.68 3.64
CA ALA A 185 -23.39 28.54 2.53
C ALA A 185 -23.78 27.92 1.15
N ILE A 186 -24.19 26.67 1.14
CA ILE A 186 -24.66 25.93 -0.03
C ILE A 186 -26.17 25.73 0.10
N THR A 187 -26.90 26.20 -0.90
CA THR A 187 -28.37 26.16 -0.95
C THR A 187 -28.91 24.93 -1.69
N GLU A 188 -28.05 24.18 -2.39
CA GLU A 188 -28.46 22.96 -3.07
C GLU A 188 -28.87 21.89 -2.03
N PRO A 189 -30.00 21.18 -2.26
CA PRO A 189 -30.42 20.11 -1.34
C PRO A 189 -29.38 19.00 -1.32
N PRO A 190 -29.02 18.50 -0.14
CA PRO A 190 -28.11 17.37 -0.02
C PRO A 190 -28.72 16.11 -0.66
N LYS A 191 -27.88 15.25 -1.24
CA LYS A 191 -28.31 14.01 -1.89
C LYS A 191 -28.58 12.87 -0.92
N GLY A 192 -28.16 13.01 0.34
CA GLY A 192 -28.34 12.03 1.40
C GLY A 192 -27.52 12.37 2.63
N GLU A 193 -27.46 11.42 3.53
CA GLU A 193 -26.68 11.47 4.76
C GLU A 193 -25.38 10.66 4.65
N ILE A 194 -24.49 10.78 5.65
CA ILE A 194 -23.23 10.02 5.68
C ILE A 194 -23.44 8.52 5.56
N ASN A 195 -24.52 7.99 6.16
CA ASN A 195 -24.82 6.57 6.10
C ASN A 195 -25.18 6.07 4.69
N ASP A 196 -25.62 6.97 3.80
CA ASP A 196 -26.01 6.65 2.43
C ASP A 196 -24.84 6.67 1.45
N ILE A 197 -23.64 7.02 1.90
CA ILE A 197 -22.45 7.22 1.03
C ILE A 197 -22.16 5.98 0.18
N SER A 198 -22.23 4.79 0.74
CA SER A 198 -21.94 3.56 -0.01
C SER A 198 -22.92 3.35 -1.18
N THR A 199 -24.21 3.58 -0.92
CA THR A 199 -25.29 3.46 -1.93
C THR A 199 -25.18 4.57 -2.99
N LEU A 200 -24.90 5.80 -2.56
CA LEU A 200 -24.68 6.94 -3.46
C LEU A 200 -23.43 6.74 -4.32
N ALA A 201 -22.38 6.14 -3.76
CA ALA A 201 -21.15 5.88 -4.46
C ALA A 201 -21.33 4.85 -5.58
N GLU A 202 -22.06 3.77 -5.33
CA GLU A 202 -22.39 2.78 -6.36
C GLU A 202 -23.28 3.37 -7.45
N LYS A 203 -24.33 4.10 -7.07
CA LYS A 203 -25.31 4.69 -7.98
C LYS A 203 -24.70 5.74 -8.91
N HIS A 204 -23.79 6.56 -8.43
CA HIS A 204 -23.22 7.68 -9.17
C HIS A 204 -21.75 7.48 -9.58
N GLY A 205 -21.16 6.32 -9.29
CA GLY A 205 -19.77 6.02 -9.61
C GLY A 205 -18.79 6.96 -8.88
N ILE A 206 -19.06 7.25 -7.59
CA ILE A 206 -18.22 8.15 -6.79
C ILE A 206 -16.88 7.49 -6.52
N THR A 207 -15.81 8.23 -6.75
CA THR A 207 -14.43 7.76 -6.53
C THR A 207 -13.74 8.46 -5.36
N ASP A 208 -14.18 9.64 -5.04
CA ASP A 208 -13.56 10.48 -4.00
C ASP A 208 -14.65 11.18 -3.14
N LEU A 209 -14.39 11.29 -1.84
CA LEU A 209 -15.15 12.10 -0.90
C LEU A 209 -14.27 13.27 -0.45
N LEU A 210 -14.80 14.46 -0.49
CA LEU A 210 -14.13 15.67 -0.02
C LEU A 210 -14.85 16.16 1.25
N VAL A 211 -14.14 16.11 2.37
CA VAL A 211 -14.70 16.46 3.69
C VAL A 211 -14.26 17.88 4.06
N THR A 212 -15.24 18.74 4.30
CA THR A 212 -15.04 20.18 4.59
C THR A 212 -15.60 20.53 5.96
N ILE A 213 -15.28 19.75 6.97
CA ILE A 213 -15.81 19.88 8.32
C ILE A 213 -14.66 20.28 9.25
N ALA A 214 -14.96 21.12 10.25
CA ALA A 214 -13.97 21.62 11.20
C ALA A 214 -13.29 20.49 12.01
N SER A 215 -12.03 20.69 12.40
CA SER A 215 -11.16 19.70 13.04
C SER A 215 -11.71 19.11 14.34
N ASN A 216 -12.48 19.86 15.12
CA ASN A 216 -13.11 19.42 16.37
C ASN A 216 -14.10 18.24 16.20
N PHE A 217 -14.56 17.96 14.97
CA PHE A 217 -15.50 16.87 14.66
C PHE A 217 -14.83 15.71 13.88
N HIS A 218 -13.50 15.76 13.69
CA HIS A 218 -12.82 14.75 12.88
C HIS A 218 -12.93 13.35 13.44
N ASP A 219 -12.95 13.18 14.74
CA ASP A 219 -12.99 11.86 15.38
C ASP A 219 -14.30 11.12 15.11
N ASP A 220 -15.43 11.81 15.21
CA ASP A 220 -16.76 11.23 14.95
C ASP A 220 -16.93 10.87 13.47
N ILE A 221 -16.39 11.73 12.58
CA ILE A 221 -16.52 11.58 11.15
C ILE A 221 -15.61 10.45 10.63
N LEU A 222 -14.42 10.30 11.20
CA LEU A 222 -13.48 9.25 10.83
C LEU A 222 -14.11 7.86 10.94
N SER A 223 -14.81 7.58 12.05
CA SER A 223 -15.49 6.30 12.25
C SER A 223 -16.58 6.05 11.21
N LEU A 224 -17.34 7.08 10.84
CA LEU A 224 -18.41 7.02 9.84
C LEU A 224 -17.90 6.86 8.40
N LEU A 225 -16.70 7.35 8.11
CA LEU A 225 -16.11 7.31 6.75
C LEU A 225 -15.26 6.05 6.50
N LEU A 226 -14.87 5.32 7.53
CA LEU A 226 -14.08 4.09 7.37
C LEU A 226 -14.74 3.03 6.47
N PRO A 227 -16.07 2.78 6.51
CA PRO A 227 -16.72 1.88 5.57
C PRO A 227 -16.56 2.30 4.11
N ALA A 228 -16.62 3.60 3.82
CA ALA A 228 -16.39 4.14 2.48
C ALA A 228 -14.94 3.91 2.02
N VAL A 229 -13.97 4.11 2.91
CA VAL A 229 -12.55 3.79 2.65
C VAL A 229 -12.35 2.30 2.38
N GLN A 230 -12.99 1.43 3.15
CA GLN A 230 -12.93 -0.02 2.96
C GLN A 230 -13.50 -0.46 1.61
N SER A 231 -14.53 0.25 1.11
CA SER A 231 -15.10 0.05 -0.23
C SER A 231 -14.21 0.61 -1.36
N GLY A 232 -13.06 1.21 -1.02
CA GLY A 232 -12.09 1.72 -1.99
C GLY A 232 -12.33 3.16 -2.45
N ILE A 233 -13.23 3.89 -1.80
CA ILE A 233 -13.47 5.32 -2.01
C ILE A 233 -12.35 6.10 -1.30
N ARG A 234 -11.74 7.05 -1.98
CA ARG A 234 -10.72 7.91 -1.38
C ARG A 234 -11.38 9.04 -0.61
N VAL A 235 -11.01 9.19 0.64
CA VAL A 235 -11.50 10.27 1.50
C VAL A 235 -10.39 11.30 1.69
N LYS A 236 -10.69 12.55 1.34
CA LYS A 236 -9.80 13.69 1.50
C LYS A 236 -10.44 14.73 2.42
N LEU A 237 -9.68 15.16 3.40
CA LEU A 237 -10.07 16.23 4.31
C LEU A 237 -9.50 17.55 3.81
N VAL A 238 -10.31 18.61 3.87
CA VAL A 238 -9.82 19.98 3.75
C VAL A 238 -9.33 20.39 5.13
N PRO A 239 -7.99 20.53 5.35
CA PRO A 239 -7.47 20.88 6.66
C PRO A 239 -7.86 22.32 7.00
N ASP A 240 -8.10 22.56 8.27
CA ASP A 240 -8.26 23.91 8.78
C ASP A 240 -6.90 24.55 9.12
N LEU A 241 -6.95 25.80 9.60
CA LEU A 241 -5.73 26.52 9.97
C LEU A 241 -4.96 25.83 11.11
N PHE A 242 -5.65 25.16 12.02
CA PHE A 242 -5.04 24.44 13.12
C PHE A 242 -4.25 23.23 12.61
N ASP A 243 -4.80 22.45 11.70
CA ASP A 243 -4.11 21.31 11.08
C ASP A 243 -2.83 21.73 10.34
N VAL A 244 -2.90 22.91 9.67
CA VAL A 244 -1.75 23.48 8.96
C VAL A 244 -0.64 23.89 9.92
N VAL A 245 -1.01 24.61 11.00
CA VAL A 245 -0.05 25.14 12.00
C VAL A 245 0.53 24.01 12.86
N ALA A 246 -0.27 22.99 13.19
CA ALA A 246 0.18 21.82 13.96
C ALA A 246 1.10 20.88 13.17
N GLY A 247 1.33 21.14 11.87
CA GLY A 247 2.20 20.34 11.02
C GLY A 247 1.62 18.98 10.63
N HIS A 248 0.34 18.74 10.87
CA HIS A 248 -0.35 17.53 10.52
C HIS A 248 -0.59 17.38 9.00
N VAL A 249 -0.40 18.45 8.26
CA VAL A 249 -0.59 18.49 6.80
C VAL A 249 0.64 17.93 6.09
N HIS A 250 0.66 16.63 5.78
CA HIS A 250 1.64 16.06 4.87
C HIS A 250 1.21 16.31 3.42
N ASN A 251 1.86 17.28 2.82
CA ASN A 251 2.01 17.64 1.39
C ASN A 251 1.15 16.89 0.35
N THR A 252 -0.14 17.05 0.35
CA THR A 252 -0.94 16.91 -0.85
C THR A 252 -1.57 18.28 -1.18
N GLN A 253 -0.78 19.17 -1.77
CA GLN A 253 -1.29 20.44 -2.27
C GLN A 253 -1.91 20.21 -3.66
N ILE A 254 -3.21 20.43 -3.77
CA ILE A 254 -3.82 20.65 -5.08
C ILE A 254 -3.67 22.15 -5.39
N LEU A 255 -2.62 22.50 -6.13
CA LEU A 255 -2.39 23.85 -6.69
C LEU A 255 -2.75 25.02 -5.74
N GLY A 256 -2.39 24.89 -4.45
CA GLY A 256 -2.62 25.98 -3.47
C GLY A 256 -3.66 25.69 -2.39
N GLN A 257 -4.50 24.65 -2.53
CA GLN A 257 -5.39 24.18 -1.46
C GLN A 257 -4.79 22.90 -0.84
N PRO A 258 -4.49 22.89 0.47
CA PRO A 258 -4.06 21.69 1.15
C PRO A 258 -5.23 20.69 1.25
N LEU A 259 -5.01 19.43 0.87
CA LEU A 259 -5.94 18.33 1.11
C LEU A 259 -5.18 17.19 1.78
N MET A 260 -5.77 16.59 2.81
CA MET A 260 -5.22 15.43 3.51
C MET A 260 -5.99 14.18 3.09
N GLU A 261 -5.30 13.14 2.68
CA GLU A 261 -5.92 11.83 2.45
C GLU A 261 -6.03 11.07 3.77
N LEU A 262 -7.26 10.67 4.13
CA LEU A 262 -7.56 10.05 5.43
C LEU A 262 -6.82 8.73 5.63
N VAL A 263 -6.80 7.89 4.61
CA VAL A 263 -6.05 6.63 4.56
C VAL A 263 -5.35 6.57 3.21
N PRO A 264 -4.13 7.10 3.11
CA PRO A 264 -3.42 7.09 1.85
C PRO A 264 -3.11 5.65 1.42
N ASP A 265 -3.36 5.34 0.15
CA ASP A 265 -2.90 4.09 -0.47
C ASP A 265 -1.38 4.16 -0.66
N ARG A 266 -0.63 3.65 0.33
CA ARG A 266 0.83 3.80 0.41
C ARG A 266 1.58 2.97 -0.63
N LEU A 267 1.02 1.80 -1.00
CA LEU A 267 1.64 0.95 -2.01
C LEU A 267 1.13 1.28 -3.42
N SER A 268 2.06 1.48 -4.34
CA SER A 268 1.75 1.56 -5.77
C SER A 268 1.19 0.22 -6.28
N PHE A 269 0.62 0.21 -7.48
CA PHE A 269 0.15 -1.02 -8.11
C PHE A 269 1.26 -2.08 -8.19
N TRP A 270 2.48 -1.68 -8.56
CA TRP A 270 3.62 -2.58 -8.69
C TRP A 270 4.15 -3.05 -7.34
N GLU A 271 4.19 -2.20 -6.34
CA GLU A 271 4.57 -2.62 -4.98
C GLU A 271 3.55 -3.61 -4.42
N LYS A 272 2.25 -3.42 -4.68
CA LYS A 272 1.21 -4.41 -4.35
C LYS A 272 1.41 -5.73 -5.08
N LEU A 273 1.76 -5.67 -6.36
CA LEU A 273 2.05 -6.87 -7.15
C LEU A 273 3.28 -7.59 -6.61
N VAL A 274 4.39 -6.87 -6.40
CA VAL A 274 5.64 -7.43 -5.83
C VAL A 274 5.39 -8.01 -4.44
N LYS A 275 4.68 -7.29 -3.56
CA LYS A 275 4.30 -7.77 -2.23
C LYS A 275 3.47 -9.06 -2.34
N THR A 276 2.41 -9.05 -3.14
CA THR A 276 1.50 -10.21 -3.26
C THR A 276 2.22 -11.43 -3.85
N THR A 277 3.03 -11.23 -4.89
CA THR A 277 3.83 -12.30 -5.49
C THR A 277 4.88 -12.81 -4.50
N GLY A 278 5.56 -11.91 -3.79
CA GLY A 278 6.52 -12.25 -2.74
C GLY A 278 5.87 -13.05 -1.61
N ASP A 279 4.71 -12.62 -1.14
CA ASP A 279 3.92 -13.35 -0.12
C ASP A 279 3.60 -14.78 -0.60
N TYR A 280 3.19 -14.96 -1.86
CA TYR A 280 2.91 -16.29 -2.42
C TYR A 280 4.16 -17.15 -2.57
N VAL A 281 5.27 -16.59 -3.07
CA VAL A 281 6.54 -17.32 -3.23
C VAL A 281 7.07 -17.76 -1.87
N VAL A 282 7.12 -16.86 -0.88
CA VAL A 282 7.56 -17.21 0.48
C VAL A 282 6.66 -18.28 1.08
N SER A 283 5.34 -18.15 0.94
CA SER A 283 4.39 -19.14 1.47
C SER A 283 4.57 -20.51 0.84
N LEU A 284 4.75 -20.56 -0.47
CA LEU A 284 4.98 -21.82 -1.20
C LEU A 284 6.30 -22.48 -0.76
N LEU A 285 7.36 -21.69 -0.63
CA LEU A 285 8.66 -22.19 -0.14
C LEU A 285 8.56 -22.75 1.28
N VAL A 286 7.92 -22.02 2.20
CA VAL A 286 7.74 -22.49 3.59
C VAL A 286 6.92 -23.77 3.64
N ILE A 287 5.87 -23.90 2.83
CA ILE A 287 5.04 -25.10 2.79
C ILE A 287 5.84 -26.28 2.20
N ILE A 288 6.48 -26.12 1.03
CA ILE A 288 7.19 -27.22 0.35
C ILE A 288 8.38 -27.68 1.19
N LEU A 289 9.23 -26.76 1.64
CA LEU A 289 10.41 -27.11 2.44
C LEU A 289 10.03 -27.59 3.85
N GLY A 290 8.90 -27.12 4.37
CA GLY A 290 8.36 -27.53 5.67
C GLY A 290 7.61 -28.86 5.66
N LEU A 291 7.25 -29.45 4.51
CA LEU A 291 6.46 -30.70 4.44
C LEU A 291 6.99 -31.84 5.33
N PRO A 292 8.30 -32.15 5.36
CA PRO A 292 8.80 -33.19 6.26
C PRO A 292 8.53 -32.90 7.73
N LEU A 293 8.75 -31.62 8.13
CA LEU A 293 8.46 -31.15 9.49
C LEU A 293 6.96 -31.21 9.81
N TRP A 294 6.11 -30.88 8.85
CA TRP A 294 4.64 -30.93 9.03
C TRP A 294 4.17 -32.36 9.31
N ILE A 295 4.74 -33.36 8.63
CA ILE A 295 4.43 -34.78 8.86
C ILE A 295 4.83 -35.17 10.29
N ILE A 296 6.05 -34.83 10.71
CA ILE A 296 6.55 -35.13 12.06
C ILE A 296 5.66 -34.46 13.12
N VAL A 297 5.39 -33.16 12.98
CA VAL A 297 4.53 -32.40 13.90
C VAL A 297 3.13 -33.00 13.96
N SER A 298 2.57 -33.39 12.81
CA SER A 298 1.25 -34.02 12.73
C SER A 298 1.18 -35.34 13.52
N LEU A 299 2.20 -36.19 13.39
CA LEU A 299 2.32 -37.43 14.14
C LEU A 299 2.41 -37.17 15.66
N LEU A 300 3.27 -36.21 16.06
CA LEU A 300 3.43 -35.84 17.47
C LEU A 300 2.13 -35.34 18.08
N ILE A 301 1.36 -34.51 17.35
CA ILE A 301 0.06 -33.99 17.81
C ILE A 301 -0.95 -35.13 18.01
N VAL A 302 -0.99 -36.12 17.11
CA VAL A 302 -1.93 -37.26 17.20
C VAL A 302 -1.58 -38.15 18.37
N ILE A 303 -0.27 -38.37 18.63
CA ILE A 303 0.23 -39.17 19.76
C ILE A 303 -0.06 -38.47 21.10
N ASP A 304 0.16 -37.15 21.17
CA ASP A 304 0.00 -36.37 22.42
C ASP A 304 -1.49 -36.22 22.83
N SER A 305 -2.39 -36.08 21.86
CA SER A 305 -3.83 -35.95 22.17
C SER A 305 -4.72 -36.42 21.01
N ARG A 306 -5.86 -37.06 21.33
CA ARG A 306 -6.86 -37.49 20.32
C ARG A 306 -7.54 -36.32 19.63
N GLY A 307 -7.70 -36.36 18.29
CA GLY A 307 -8.45 -35.39 17.50
C GLY A 307 -7.72 -34.93 16.24
N SER A 308 -8.21 -33.89 15.57
CA SER A 308 -7.65 -33.36 14.32
C SER A 308 -6.29 -32.72 14.53
N VAL A 309 -5.39 -32.84 13.53
CA VAL A 309 -4.07 -32.19 13.52
C VAL A 309 -4.20 -30.68 13.45
N PHE A 310 -5.13 -30.20 12.64
CA PHE A 310 -5.36 -28.77 12.43
C PHE A 310 -6.50 -28.25 13.28
N TYR A 311 -6.27 -27.04 13.80
CA TYR A 311 -7.28 -26.20 14.44
C TYR A 311 -7.66 -25.07 13.52
N ARG A 312 -8.95 -24.76 13.46
CA ARG A 312 -9.50 -23.66 12.65
C ARG A 312 -10.31 -22.71 13.52
N GLN A 313 -10.07 -21.41 13.39
CA GLN A 313 -10.75 -20.39 14.17
C GLN A 313 -11.18 -19.23 13.27
N LYS A 314 -12.34 -18.66 13.52
CA LYS A 314 -12.81 -17.46 12.80
C LYS A 314 -11.93 -16.26 13.16
N ARG A 315 -11.52 -15.52 12.15
CA ARG A 315 -10.78 -14.26 12.25
C ARG A 315 -11.34 -13.25 11.26
N THR A 316 -11.14 -11.97 11.55
CA THR A 316 -11.56 -10.87 10.68
C THR A 316 -10.37 -10.41 9.85
N GLY A 317 -10.59 -10.35 8.54
CA GLY A 317 -9.61 -9.91 7.55
C GLY A 317 -9.92 -8.54 6.97
N LYS A 318 -9.31 -8.25 5.84
CA LYS A 318 -9.46 -6.98 5.12
C LYS A 318 -10.94 -6.71 4.79
N GLY A 319 -11.38 -5.46 5.02
CA GLY A 319 -12.76 -5.04 4.79
C GLY A 319 -13.78 -5.71 5.69
N GLY A 320 -13.36 -6.22 6.87
CA GLY A 320 -14.27 -6.88 7.82
C GLY A 320 -14.68 -8.30 7.43
N LYS A 321 -14.13 -8.86 6.33
CA LYS A 321 -14.46 -10.22 5.86
C LYS A 321 -13.97 -11.27 6.86
N VAL A 322 -14.88 -12.14 7.32
CA VAL A 322 -14.55 -13.23 8.24
C VAL A 322 -14.02 -14.42 7.45
N TYR A 323 -12.88 -14.97 7.89
CA TYR A 323 -12.24 -16.16 7.33
C TYR A 323 -11.83 -17.13 8.44
N ARG A 324 -11.33 -18.32 8.08
CA ARG A 324 -10.85 -19.33 9.04
C ARG A 324 -9.36 -19.45 8.98
N ILE A 325 -8.67 -19.04 10.06
CA ILE A 325 -7.22 -19.22 10.19
C ILE A 325 -6.86 -20.69 10.45
N PHE A 326 -5.80 -21.18 9.83
CA PHE A 326 -5.27 -22.52 10.06
C PHE A 326 -4.13 -22.48 11.07
N LYS A 327 -4.16 -23.38 12.06
CA LYS A 327 -3.06 -23.62 13.01
C LYS A 327 -2.88 -25.09 13.26
N PHE A 328 -1.69 -25.52 13.69
CA PHE A 328 -1.57 -26.81 14.33
C PHE A 328 -2.24 -26.78 15.69
N ARG A 329 -2.90 -27.90 16.05
CA ARG A 329 -3.58 -28.01 17.34
C ARG A 329 -2.52 -28.03 18.46
N SER A 330 -2.60 -27.07 19.37
CA SER A 330 -1.74 -26.93 20.54
C SER A 330 -2.49 -27.06 21.86
N MET A 331 -3.81 -27.22 21.79
CA MET A 331 -4.69 -27.37 22.97
C MET A 331 -5.52 -28.65 22.86
N VAL A 332 -6.07 -29.11 23.99
CA VAL A 332 -7.01 -30.24 24.04
C VAL A 332 -8.27 -29.99 23.25
N THR A 333 -8.91 -31.03 22.79
CA THR A 333 -10.16 -30.95 22.02
C THR A 333 -11.24 -30.29 22.89
N ASN A 334 -11.99 -29.32 22.32
CA ASN A 334 -13.03 -28.55 23.01
C ASN A 334 -12.54 -27.59 24.11
N ALA A 335 -11.29 -27.16 24.09
CA ALA A 335 -10.72 -26.22 25.06
C ALA A 335 -11.53 -24.92 25.29
N GLU A 336 -12.30 -24.48 24.31
CA GLU A 336 -13.12 -23.25 24.39
C GLU A 336 -14.59 -23.49 24.77
N LYS A 337 -15.04 -24.76 24.89
CA LYS A 337 -16.47 -25.04 25.20
C LYS A 337 -16.92 -24.54 26.57
N THR A 338 -16.01 -24.54 27.53
CA THR A 338 -16.33 -24.18 28.93
C THR A 338 -15.95 -22.74 29.27
N THR A 339 -14.95 -22.15 28.60
CA THR A 339 -14.38 -20.83 28.92
C THR A 339 -14.76 -19.74 27.95
N GLY A 340 -15.35 -20.10 26.79
CA GLY A 340 -15.58 -19.12 25.71
C GLY A 340 -14.30 -18.62 25.04
N ALA A 341 -14.39 -17.45 24.40
CA ALA A 341 -13.30 -16.78 23.70
C ALA A 341 -12.41 -15.98 24.68
N VAL A 342 -11.54 -16.67 25.41
CA VAL A 342 -10.62 -16.06 26.38
C VAL A 342 -9.19 -16.14 25.85
N TRP A 343 -8.36 -15.11 26.09
CA TRP A 343 -6.94 -15.15 25.83
C TRP A 343 -6.25 -16.23 26.69
N ALA A 344 -5.33 -17.00 26.10
CA ALA A 344 -4.60 -18.04 26.80
C ALA A 344 -3.47 -17.40 27.63
N GLY A 345 -3.45 -17.67 28.95
CA GLY A 345 -2.36 -17.29 29.84
C GLY A 345 -1.12 -18.20 29.72
N LYS A 346 -0.05 -17.82 30.43
CA LYS A 346 1.25 -18.56 30.41
C LYS A 346 1.13 -20.02 30.82
N ASP A 347 0.34 -20.33 31.85
CA ASP A 347 0.18 -21.67 32.42
C ASP A 347 -1.24 -22.24 32.18
N ASP A 348 -1.76 -22.03 30.97
CA ASP A 348 -3.10 -22.50 30.63
C ASP A 348 -3.13 -24.04 30.56
N ALA A 349 -3.90 -24.65 31.46
CA ALA A 349 -4.06 -26.10 31.59
C ALA A 349 -4.61 -26.80 30.32
N ARG A 350 -5.18 -26.02 29.40
CA ARG A 350 -5.72 -26.52 28.13
C ARG A 350 -4.61 -26.85 27.12
N ILE A 351 -3.37 -26.38 27.33
CA ILE A 351 -2.24 -26.55 26.41
C ILE A 351 -1.65 -27.95 26.60
N THR A 352 -1.52 -28.71 25.51
CA THR A 352 -0.91 -30.06 25.53
C THR A 352 0.63 -29.97 25.67
N LYS A 353 1.30 -31.09 26.00
CA LYS A 353 2.76 -31.11 26.17
C LYS A 353 3.47 -30.70 24.87
N ILE A 354 3.09 -31.30 23.76
CA ILE A 354 3.61 -30.94 22.44
C ILE A 354 3.15 -29.51 22.05
N GLY A 355 1.91 -29.16 22.38
CA GLY A 355 1.35 -27.83 22.14
C GLY A 355 2.20 -26.70 22.76
N ARG A 356 2.77 -26.93 23.95
CA ARG A 356 3.69 -25.98 24.62
C ARG A 356 4.97 -25.74 23.79
N LEU A 357 5.56 -26.83 23.27
CA LEU A 357 6.71 -26.73 22.37
C LEU A 357 6.39 -26.00 21.08
N LEU A 358 5.25 -26.33 20.45
CA LEU A 358 4.80 -25.71 19.19
C LEU A 358 4.57 -24.20 19.37
N ARG A 359 3.96 -23.77 20.45
CA ARG A 359 3.75 -22.35 20.79
C ARG A 359 5.06 -21.63 21.05
N LYS A 360 5.96 -22.24 21.84
CA LYS A 360 7.28 -21.68 22.14
C LYS A 360 8.11 -21.45 20.86
N THR A 361 7.99 -22.32 19.88
CA THR A 361 8.71 -22.23 18.60
C THR A 361 7.89 -21.55 17.51
N ARG A 362 6.65 -21.16 17.80
CA ARG A 362 5.67 -20.62 16.83
C ARG A 362 5.37 -21.53 15.62
N ILE A 363 5.75 -22.78 15.69
CA ILE A 363 5.47 -23.77 14.65
C ILE A 363 3.96 -24.00 14.51
N ASP A 364 3.18 -23.81 15.59
CA ASP A 364 1.71 -23.88 15.54
C ASP A 364 1.09 -22.88 14.55
N GLU A 365 1.74 -21.79 14.23
CA GLU A 365 1.25 -20.75 13.30
C GLU A 365 1.66 -20.99 11.84
N VAL A 366 2.58 -21.93 11.55
CA VAL A 366 3.05 -22.21 10.18
C VAL A 366 1.94 -22.59 9.19
N PRO A 367 0.85 -23.31 9.57
CA PRO A 367 -0.25 -23.55 8.63
C PRO A 367 -0.97 -22.28 8.11
N GLN A 368 -0.77 -21.11 8.71
CA GLN A 368 -1.34 -19.85 8.22
C GLN A 368 -0.81 -19.45 6.83
N PHE A 369 0.34 -19.99 6.40
CA PHE A 369 0.81 -19.80 5.03
C PHE A 369 -0.17 -20.33 3.98
N LEU A 370 -1.04 -21.28 4.33
CA LEU A 370 -2.18 -21.67 3.49
C LEU A 370 -3.21 -20.52 3.33
N ASN A 371 -3.45 -19.75 4.40
CA ASN A 371 -4.33 -18.56 4.31
C ASN A 371 -3.69 -17.44 3.46
N VAL A 372 -2.37 -17.36 3.41
CA VAL A 372 -1.70 -16.42 2.50
C VAL A 372 -1.92 -16.85 1.06
N LEU A 373 -1.74 -18.13 0.73
CA LEU A 373 -1.97 -18.66 -0.62
C LEU A 373 -3.44 -18.54 -1.05
N SER A 374 -4.40 -18.65 -0.11
CA SER A 374 -5.83 -18.40 -0.41
C SER A 374 -6.15 -16.91 -0.57
N GLY A 375 -5.20 -16.01 -0.31
CA GLY A 375 -5.36 -14.57 -0.46
C GLY A 375 -6.07 -13.87 0.71
N GLU A 376 -6.41 -14.60 1.79
CA GLU A 376 -7.06 -14.08 3.00
C GLU A 376 -6.11 -13.31 3.90
N MET A 377 -4.82 -13.66 3.88
CA MET A 377 -3.74 -13.07 4.66
C MET A 377 -2.60 -12.56 3.77
N ALA A 378 -1.68 -11.84 4.37
CA ALA A 378 -0.35 -11.51 3.87
C ALA A 378 0.70 -12.10 4.82
N VAL A 379 1.96 -12.19 4.40
CA VAL A 379 3.04 -12.58 5.33
C VAL A 379 3.23 -11.49 6.37
N VAL A 380 3.25 -10.22 5.95
CA VAL A 380 3.39 -9.05 6.83
C VAL A 380 2.12 -8.20 6.83
N GLY A 381 1.60 -7.93 8.03
CA GLY A 381 0.41 -7.10 8.26
C GLY A 381 -0.03 -7.13 9.73
N PRO A 382 -1.06 -6.37 10.12
CA PRO A 382 -1.63 -6.42 11.46
C PRO A 382 -2.13 -7.83 11.82
N ARG A 383 -1.92 -8.26 13.07
CA ARG A 383 -2.39 -9.57 13.52
C ARG A 383 -3.91 -9.67 13.51
N PRO A 384 -4.53 -10.71 12.91
CA PRO A 384 -6.00 -10.82 12.82
C PRO A 384 -6.62 -11.12 14.19
N GLU A 385 -7.71 -10.43 14.50
CA GLU A 385 -8.48 -10.65 15.72
C GLU A 385 -9.79 -11.39 15.46
N ARG A 386 -10.39 -11.95 16.53
CA ARG A 386 -11.68 -12.63 16.50
C ARG A 386 -12.80 -11.63 16.25
N PRO A 387 -13.87 -11.98 15.49
CA PRO A 387 -15.00 -11.09 15.26
C PRO A 387 -15.67 -10.60 16.57
N GLU A 388 -15.75 -11.47 17.57
CA GLU A 388 -16.37 -11.16 18.86
C GLU A 388 -15.56 -10.07 19.61
N ILE A 389 -14.25 -10.21 19.64
CA ILE A 389 -13.34 -9.23 20.28
C ILE A 389 -13.37 -7.88 19.54
N ILE A 390 -13.47 -7.91 18.21
CA ILE A 390 -13.54 -6.67 17.42
C ILE A 390 -14.82 -5.88 17.75
N GLN A 391 -15.95 -6.56 17.96
CA GLN A 391 -17.19 -5.88 18.34
C GLN A 391 -17.03 -5.12 19.66
N GLU A 392 -16.37 -5.71 20.65
CA GLU A 392 -16.07 -5.06 21.92
C GLU A 392 -15.06 -3.91 21.74
N LEU A 393 -13.98 -4.15 21.00
CA LEU A 393 -12.95 -3.14 20.78
C LEU A 393 -13.43 -1.92 19.98
N ARG A 394 -14.41 -2.07 19.11
CA ARG A 394 -15.05 -0.95 18.39
C ARG A 394 -15.76 0.03 19.32
N THR A 395 -16.31 -0.45 20.43
CA THR A 395 -16.98 0.42 21.42
C THR A 395 -16.00 1.25 22.22
N ILE A 396 -14.77 0.73 22.40
CA ILE A 396 -13.71 1.39 23.17
C ILE A 396 -12.82 2.25 22.25
N TYR A 397 -12.54 1.76 21.04
CA TYR A 397 -11.66 2.42 20.06
C TYR A 397 -12.43 2.67 18.75
N PRO A 398 -13.01 3.87 18.56
CA PRO A 398 -13.79 4.21 17.35
C PRO A 398 -13.05 3.97 16.04
N PHE A 399 -11.69 4.13 16.04
CA PHE A 399 -10.84 3.93 14.86
C PHE A 399 -10.33 2.50 14.67
N TYR A 400 -10.82 1.53 15.43
CA TYR A 400 -10.33 0.16 15.36
C TYR A 400 -10.36 -0.40 13.94
N ASP A 401 -11.35 -0.05 13.16
CA ASP A 401 -11.56 -0.52 11.78
C ASP A 401 -10.48 -0.04 10.78
N LYS A 402 -9.67 0.97 11.14
CA LYS A 402 -8.53 1.38 10.31
C LYS A 402 -7.55 0.24 10.05
N ARG A 403 -7.37 -0.69 11.00
CA ARG A 403 -6.52 -1.86 10.80
C ARG A 403 -7.09 -2.88 9.80
N LEU A 404 -8.39 -2.83 9.52
CA LEU A 404 -9.06 -3.69 8.53
C LEU A 404 -8.93 -3.16 7.09
N THR A 405 -8.27 -2.04 6.87
CA THR A 405 -8.02 -1.48 5.53
C THR A 405 -6.96 -2.25 4.75
N VAL A 406 -6.09 -3.01 5.45
CA VAL A 406 -5.04 -3.86 4.86
C VAL A 406 -5.31 -5.33 5.16
N LYS A 407 -4.63 -6.25 4.43
CA LYS A 407 -4.68 -7.68 4.76
C LYS A 407 -4.01 -7.93 6.11
N PRO A 408 -4.57 -8.82 6.97
CA PRO A 408 -3.89 -9.25 8.18
C PRO A 408 -2.64 -10.07 7.85
N GLY A 409 -1.63 -10.01 8.74
CA GLY A 409 -0.35 -10.68 8.57
C GLY A 409 -0.15 -11.88 9.50
N ILE A 410 0.76 -12.78 9.13
CA ILE A 410 1.33 -13.79 10.02
C ILE A 410 2.21 -13.09 11.05
N THR A 411 3.03 -12.15 10.59
CA THR A 411 3.82 -11.24 11.43
C THR A 411 3.47 -9.78 11.13
N GLY A 412 3.81 -8.86 12.03
CA GLY A 412 3.51 -7.45 11.87
C GLY A 412 4.34 -6.55 12.79
N TRP A 413 4.29 -5.24 12.54
CA TRP A 413 5.07 -4.24 13.26
C TRP A 413 4.82 -4.26 14.78
N ALA A 414 3.57 -4.41 15.19
CA ALA A 414 3.22 -4.58 16.60
C ALA A 414 3.85 -5.85 17.19
N GLN A 415 3.81 -6.97 16.48
CA GLN A 415 4.29 -8.27 16.95
C GLN A 415 5.83 -8.33 17.15
N VAL A 416 6.59 -7.54 16.38
CA VAL A 416 8.07 -7.53 16.51
C VAL A 416 8.58 -6.49 17.51
N ASN A 417 7.74 -5.51 17.90
CA ASN A 417 8.12 -4.44 18.81
C ASN A 417 7.49 -4.56 20.21
N LEU A 418 6.35 -5.26 20.34
CA LEU A 418 5.63 -5.40 21.62
C LEU A 418 5.66 -6.85 22.11
N GLU A 419 5.61 -7.01 23.41
CA GLU A 419 5.31 -8.27 24.06
C GLU A 419 3.81 -8.56 24.00
N TYR A 420 3.36 -9.72 24.48
CA TYR A 420 1.96 -10.14 24.39
C TYR A 420 1.01 -9.23 25.15
N ASP A 421 -0.18 -8.97 24.56
CA ASP A 421 -1.26 -8.21 25.18
C ASP A 421 -1.86 -9.00 26.36
N THR A 422 -1.92 -8.36 27.51
CA THR A 422 -2.60 -8.90 28.70
C THR A 422 -3.66 -7.95 29.24
N SER A 423 -3.71 -6.71 28.74
CA SER A 423 -4.63 -5.67 29.20
C SER A 423 -5.21 -4.85 28.04
N ILE A 424 -6.25 -4.07 28.33
CA ILE A 424 -6.86 -3.12 27.36
C ILE A 424 -5.87 -2.03 26.97
N GLU A 425 -4.98 -1.61 27.89
CA GLU A 425 -3.93 -0.63 27.60
C GLU A 425 -2.90 -1.15 26.58
N ASP A 426 -2.60 -2.45 26.63
CA ASP A 426 -1.74 -3.10 25.64
C ASP A 426 -2.36 -3.05 24.23
N VAL A 427 -3.70 -3.15 24.14
CA VAL A 427 -4.43 -3.01 22.87
C VAL A 427 -4.22 -1.63 22.25
N SER A 428 -4.23 -0.56 23.06
CA SER A 428 -3.97 0.81 22.59
C SER A 428 -2.57 0.94 21.97
N ARG A 429 -1.55 0.42 22.64
CA ARG A 429 -0.17 0.41 22.11
C ARG A 429 -0.07 -0.38 20.81
N LYS A 430 -0.71 -1.53 20.75
CA LYS A 430 -0.77 -2.36 19.55
C LYS A 430 -1.42 -1.64 18.38
N LEU A 431 -2.55 -0.96 18.61
CA LEU A 431 -3.23 -0.16 17.60
C LEU A 431 -2.31 0.94 17.06
N THR A 432 -1.54 1.62 17.93
CA THR A 432 -0.58 2.63 17.51
C THR A 432 0.47 2.06 16.54
N HIS A 433 1.04 0.88 16.84
CA HIS A 433 2.00 0.22 15.95
C HIS A 433 1.35 -0.29 14.66
N ASP A 434 0.13 -0.85 14.74
CA ASP A 434 -0.61 -1.29 13.56
C ASP A 434 -0.93 -0.10 12.63
N PHE A 435 -1.30 1.06 13.19
CA PHE A 435 -1.53 2.28 12.41
C PHE A 435 -0.24 2.84 11.82
N GLN A 436 0.88 2.83 12.58
CA GLN A 436 2.19 3.20 12.04
C GLN A 436 2.57 2.34 10.84
N TYR A 437 2.33 1.03 10.90
CA TYR A 437 2.55 0.14 9.75
C TYR A 437 1.67 0.53 8.57
N ILE A 438 0.37 0.73 8.77
CA ILE A 438 -0.58 1.07 7.71
C ILE A 438 -0.20 2.39 7.03
N GLU A 439 0.22 3.38 7.82
CA GLU A 439 0.60 4.71 7.32
C GLU A 439 1.96 4.73 6.62
N ASN A 440 2.87 3.84 6.99
CA ASN A 440 4.23 3.79 6.43
C ASN A 440 4.48 2.53 5.59
N GLN A 441 3.41 1.85 5.16
CA GLN A 441 3.52 0.60 4.42
C GLN A 441 4.42 0.75 3.19
N SER A 442 5.46 -0.08 3.12
CA SER A 442 6.42 -0.16 2.02
C SER A 442 7.06 -1.54 1.97
N LEU A 443 7.61 -1.92 0.82
CA LEU A 443 8.36 -3.18 0.69
C LEU A 443 9.57 -3.22 1.62
N PHE A 444 10.21 -2.08 1.87
CA PHE A 444 11.36 -1.99 2.78
C PHE A 444 10.94 -2.25 4.23
N LEU A 445 9.83 -1.67 4.68
CA LEU A 445 9.29 -1.93 6.02
C LEU A 445 8.88 -3.39 6.19
N ASP A 446 8.31 -4.02 5.16
CA ASP A 446 7.99 -5.45 5.19
C ASP A 446 9.26 -6.31 5.36
N LEU A 447 10.34 -6.00 4.63
CA LEU A 447 11.63 -6.68 4.79
C LEU A 447 12.23 -6.48 6.19
N GLU A 448 12.14 -5.27 6.75
CA GLU A 448 12.58 -5.00 8.11
C GLU A 448 11.80 -5.83 9.14
N ILE A 449 10.47 -5.90 9.00
CA ILE A 449 9.62 -6.72 9.87
C ILE A 449 10.00 -8.20 9.76
N LEU A 450 10.22 -8.71 8.55
CA LEU A 450 10.66 -10.10 8.34
C LEU A 450 12.02 -10.38 9.01
N ALA A 451 12.99 -9.50 8.85
CA ALA A 451 14.30 -9.64 9.49
C ALA A 451 14.17 -9.66 11.03
N ARG A 452 13.39 -8.73 11.59
CA ARG A 452 13.11 -8.71 13.04
C ARG A 452 12.34 -9.94 13.50
N THR A 453 11.40 -10.47 12.70
CA THR A 453 10.65 -11.70 13.01
C THR A 453 11.59 -12.89 13.16
N VAL A 454 12.57 -13.05 12.26
CA VAL A 454 13.58 -14.10 12.37
C VAL A 454 14.35 -13.99 13.70
N LEU A 455 14.76 -12.78 14.07
CA LEU A 455 15.45 -12.54 15.35
C LEU A 455 14.56 -12.88 16.55
N VAL A 456 13.28 -12.46 16.54
CA VAL A 456 12.30 -12.76 17.61
C VAL A 456 12.08 -14.27 17.75
N VAL A 457 11.97 -15.00 16.63
CA VAL A 457 11.80 -16.46 16.64
C VAL A 457 13.06 -17.15 17.18
N LEU A 458 14.25 -16.74 16.74
CA LEU A 458 15.53 -17.33 17.17
C LEU A 458 15.83 -17.04 18.67
N THR A 459 15.44 -15.87 19.16
CA THR A 459 15.66 -15.48 20.58
C THR A 459 14.54 -15.94 21.51
N ALA A 460 13.49 -16.57 20.96
CA ALA A 460 12.27 -16.97 21.68
C ALA A 460 11.63 -15.82 22.54
N LYS A 461 11.89 -14.56 22.16
CA LYS A 461 11.26 -13.40 22.81
C LYS A 461 9.75 -13.42 22.56
N GLY A 462 8.96 -13.26 23.64
CA GLY A 462 7.50 -13.25 23.55
C GLY A 462 6.87 -14.62 23.24
N ALA A 463 7.55 -15.73 23.48
CA ALA A 463 6.96 -17.07 23.45
C ALA A 463 6.39 -17.40 24.85
N HIS A 464 5.10 -17.78 24.88
CA HIS A 464 4.41 -18.23 26.07
C HIS A 464 4.03 -19.70 25.92
#